data_60bf1d21959a81fb758321a015e94038
#
_entry.id   60bf1d21959a81fb758321a015e94038
#
_cell.length_a   1.000
_cell.length_b   1.000
_cell.length_c   1.000
_cell.angle_alpha   90.00
_cell.angle_beta   90.00
_cell.angle_gamma   90.00
#
_symmetry.space_group_name_H-M   'P 1'
#
loop_
_entity.id
_entity.type
_entity.pdbx_description
1 polymer ?
#
loop_
_entity_poly.entity_id
_entity_poly.type
_entity_poly.pdbx_seq_one_letter_code
_entity_poly.pdbx_strand_id
1 'polypeptide(L)'
;MQPAGPVSVLGHFDDASFMHAGTPTRFVQRDGHYFVTTGGPAGKPAEFEVRYTFGITPLQQYLVELPRGHVQALSIAWDARPASAGGQRWFDLYPDERLRPGDPLHWTGYLQNWNFMCADCHSTNLRKNYDATTDAYASTWSEISVGCEACHGPGSKHVAWAQTPGKHPALSATRGLDVAFTERRGVTWSRNVATDQPVRSAPRTTDREIEVCGRCHSRRSQLTDEVTAADSLHDGFRVALLELGLYWPDGQMRDEVFNYGSFLQSRMYAAGVTCGDCHEPHAGRLRLEGDATCLQCHAPQLATPAHHFH
;
A
#
# COMPACT_ATOMS: atom_id res chain seq x y z
N MET A 1 -6.98 4.14 -5.44
CA MET A 1 -8.18 4.91 -5.04
C MET A 1 -8.72 5.69 -6.22
N GLN A 2 -10.01 6.07 -6.18
CA GLN A 2 -10.67 6.88 -7.22
C GLN A 2 -11.79 7.72 -6.56
N PRO A 3 -12.14 8.89 -7.11
CA PRO A 3 -13.39 9.56 -6.75
C PRO A 3 -14.58 8.62 -6.94
N ALA A 4 -15.55 8.67 -6.03
CA ALA A 4 -16.76 7.87 -6.16
C ALA A 4 -17.57 8.28 -7.38
N GLY A 5 -17.93 7.32 -8.22
CA GLY A 5 -18.67 7.56 -9.45
C GLY A 5 -19.14 6.25 -10.11
N PRO A 6 -19.88 6.33 -11.21
CA PRO A 6 -20.51 5.15 -11.83
C PRO A 6 -19.51 4.08 -12.30
N VAL A 7 -18.27 4.47 -12.59
CA VAL A 7 -17.23 3.54 -13.05
C VAL A 7 -16.41 2.97 -11.89
N SER A 8 -16.31 3.71 -10.78
CA SER A 8 -15.43 3.36 -9.66
C SER A 8 -16.14 2.65 -8.51
N VAL A 9 -17.44 2.84 -8.33
CA VAL A 9 -18.23 2.19 -7.27
C VAL A 9 -18.68 0.81 -7.75
N LEU A 10 -18.27 -0.24 -7.04
CA LEU A 10 -18.61 -1.63 -7.36
C LEU A 10 -19.77 -2.17 -6.52
N GLY A 11 -19.96 -1.64 -5.32
CA GLY A 11 -21.02 -2.08 -4.41
C GLY A 11 -22.40 -1.64 -4.85
N HIS A 12 -23.42 -2.36 -4.42
CA HIS A 12 -24.82 -2.07 -4.73
C HIS A 12 -25.33 -0.94 -3.84
N PHE A 13 -25.62 0.21 -4.44
CA PHE A 13 -26.22 1.41 -3.81
C PHE A 13 -27.68 1.62 -4.26
N ASP A 14 -28.37 0.57 -4.61
CA ASP A 14 -29.76 0.55 -5.08
C ASP A 14 -30.74 0.33 -3.92
N ASP A 15 -30.58 1.09 -2.84
CA ASP A 15 -31.34 0.95 -1.60
C ASP A 15 -31.00 -0.35 -0.81
N ALA A 16 -29.80 -0.85 -1.01
CA ALA A 16 -29.32 -2.02 -0.29
C ALA A 16 -29.16 -1.74 1.21
N SER A 17 -29.36 -2.77 2.02
CA SER A 17 -29.18 -2.68 3.48
C SER A 17 -28.28 -3.80 4.00
N PHE A 18 -27.52 -3.49 5.06
CA PHE A 18 -26.63 -4.42 5.75
C PHE A 18 -26.69 -4.15 7.25
N MET A 19 -26.77 -5.20 8.06
CA MET A 19 -26.76 -5.07 9.51
C MET A 19 -25.30 -5.03 10.00
N HIS A 20 -24.85 -3.88 10.49
CA HIS A 20 -23.51 -3.67 11.00
C HIS A 20 -23.53 -3.36 12.50
N ALA A 21 -22.88 -4.19 13.31
CA ALA A 21 -22.81 -4.04 14.78
C ALA A 21 -24.15 -3.75 15.45
N GLY A 22 -25.24 -4.35 14.96
CA GLY A 22 -26.59 -4.12 15.45
C GLY A 22 -27.27 -2.84 14.94
N THR A 23 -26.59 -2.07 14.08
CA THR A 23 -27.15 -0.88 13.43
C THR A 23 -27.44 -1.18 11.95
N PRO A 24 -28.66 -0.92 11.48
CA PRO A 24 -28.96 -1.05 10.05
C PRO A 24 -28.19 0.03 9.27
N THR A 25 -27.38 -0.41 8.32
CA THR A 25 -26.68 0.46 7.38
C THR A 25 -27.38 0.38 6.03
N ARG A 26 -27.63 1.52 5.40
CA ARG A 26 -28.32 1.65 4.12
C ARG A 26 -27.41 2.32 3.10
N PHE A 27 -27.41 1.83 1.87
CA PHE A 27 -26.61 2.30 0.76
C PHE A 27 -27.52 2.81 -0.36
N VAL A 28 -27.39 4.10 -0.71
CA VAL A 28 -28.31 4.76 -1.66
C VAL A 28 -27.51 5.58 -2.66
N GLN A 29 -27.90 5.50 -3.93
CA GLN A 29 -27.45 6.42 -4.98
C GLN A 29 -28.55 7.45 -5.28
N ARG A 30 -28.17 8.74 -5.33
CA ARG A 30 -29.04 9.85 -5.69
C ARG A 30 -28.26 10.87 -6.54
N ASP A 31 -28.81 11.26 -7.66
CA ASP A 31 -28.25 12.32 -8.54
C ASP A 31 -26.77 12.10 -8.90
N GLY A 32 -26.34 10.84 -9.07
CA GLY A 32 -24.96 10.47 -9.38
C GLY A 32 -24.03 10.41 -8.16
N HIS A 33 -24.51 10.70 -6.96
CA HIS A 33 -23.79 10.65 -5.70
C HIS A 33 -24.18 9.40 -4.90
N TYR A 34 -23.27 8.94 -4.04
CA TYR A 34 -23.42 7.70 -3.26
C TYR A 34 -23.45 8.04 -1.77
N PHE A 35 -24.41 7.48 -1.05
CA PHE A 35 -24.63 7.80 0.37
C PHE A 35 -24.73 6.52 1.20
N VAL A 36 -24.18 6.59 2.41
CA VAL A 36 -24.28 5.55 3.42
C VAL A 36 -24.93 6.13 4.67
N THR A 37 -26.06 5.54 5.10
CA THR A 37 -26.66 5.85 6.39
C THR A 37 -26.22 4.78 7.38
N THR A 38 -25.47 5.16 8.42
CA THR A 38 -24.92 4.25 9.44
C THR A 38 -24.74 4.97 10.77
N GLY A 39 -24.32 4.25 11.82
CA GLY A 39 -23.99 4.86 13.12
C GLY A 39 -22.81 5.82 13.00
N GLY A 40 -23.04 7.10 13.28
CA GLY A 40 -22.05 8.17 13.18
C GLY A 40 -21.23 8.36 14.46
N PRO A 41 -20.38 9.41 14.51
CA PRO A 41 -19.50 9.71 15.66
C PRO A 41 -20.25 9.87 16.99
N ALA A 42 -21.49 10.34 16.96
CA ALA A 42 -22.35 10.50 18.14
C ALA A 42 -23.14 9.22 18.51
N GLY A 43 -22.86 8.09 17.87
CA GLY A 43 -23.58 6.83 18.09
C GLY A 43 -25.00 6.78 17.52
N LYS A 44 -25.43 7.84 16.84
CA LYS A 44 -26.75 7.91 16.19
C LYS A 44 -26.60 7.70 14.69
N PRO A 45 -27.58 7.06 14.01
CA PRO A 45 -27.59 6.96 12.56
C PRO A 45 -27.56 8.36 11.92
N ALA A 46 -26.67 8.51 10.93
CA ALA A 46 -26.56 9.69 10.11
C ALA A 46 -26.18 9.28 8.69
N GLU A 47 -26.47 10.14 7.72
CA GLU A 47 -26.14 9.94 6.32
C GLU A 47 -24.79 10.62 6.01
N PHE A 48 -23.95 9.89 5.28
CA PHE A 48 -22.62 10.34 4.86
C PHE A 48 -22.47 10.13 3.35
N GLU A 49 -21.94 11.14 2.67
CA GLU A 49 -21.59 11.02 1.25
C GLU A 49 -20.27 10.26 1.10
N VAL A 50 -20.26 9.26 0.22
CA VAL A 50 -19.06 8.55 -0.20
C VAL A 50 -18.29 9.43 -1.18
N ARG A 51 -17.09 9.84 -0.81
CA ARG A 51 -16.23 10.70 -1.64
C ARG A 51 -15.27 9.92 -2.52
N TYR A 52 -14.77 8.78 -2.02
CA TYR A 52 -13.78 7.97 -2.71
C TYR A 52 -14.04 6.48 -2.51
N THR A 53 -13.56 5.69 -3.49
CA THR A 53 -13.47 4.23 -3.40
C THR A 53 -12.02 3.83 -3.16
N PHE A 54 -11.81 2.76 -2.40
CA PHE A 54 -10.51 2.23 -2.02
C PHE A 54 -10.48 0.71 -2.26
N GLY A 55 -9.61 0.26 -3.16
CA GLY A 55 -9.56 -1.13 -3.60
C GLY A 55 -10.50 -1.44 -4.78
N ILE A 56 -10.21 -2.56 -5.46
CA ILE A 56 -10.97 -3.09 -6.59
C ILE A 56 -11.26 -4.57 -6.38
N THR A 57 -10.25 -5.35 -6.03
CA THR A 57 -10.32 -6.80 -5.83
C THR A 57 -9.31 -7.19 -4.73
N PRO A 58 -9.66 -8.09 -3.80
CA PRO A 58 -10.92 -8.82 -3.65
C PRO A 58 -12.05 -8.02 -3.01
N LEU A 59 -11.74 -6.85 -2.43
CA LEU A 59 -12.71 -6.00 -1.74
C LEU A 59 -12.58 -4.53 -2.15
N GLN A 60 -13.67 -3.79 -1.96
CA GLN A 60 -13.69 -2.34 -2.07
C GLN A 60 -14.26 -1.71 -0.79
N GLN A 61 -13.49 -0.80 -0.19
CA GLN A 61 -13.94 0.08 0.89
C GLN A 61 -14.40 1.43 0.35
N TYR A 62 -15.12 2.15 1.18
CA TYR A 62 -15.66 3.46 0.86
C TYR A 62 -15.17 4.48 1.88
N LEU A 63 -14.77 5.65 1.38
CA LEU A 63 -14.27 6.73 2.20
C LEU A 63 -15.30 7.85 2.23
N VAL A 64 -15.59 8.32 3.43
CA VAL A 64 -16.49 9.43 3.70
C VAL A 64 -15.71 10.60 4.30
N GLU A 65 -16.15 11.81 4.02
CA GLU A 65 -15.53 13.02 4.55
C GLU A 65 -16.35 13.52 5.76
N LEU A 66 -15.67 13.64 6.89
CA LEU A 66 -16.20 14.25 8.10
C LEU A 66 -15.77 15.73 8.18
N PRO A 67 -16.36 16.53 9.10
CA PRO A 67 -15.95 17.92 9.30
C PRO A 67 -14.44 18.08 9.48
N ARG A 68 -13.92 19.25 9.09
CA ARG A 68 -12.49 19.62 9.20
C ARG A 68 -11.55 18.78 8.34
N GLY A 69 -12.05 18.23 7.23
CA GLY A 69 -11.24 17.50 6.25
C GLY A 69 -10.79 16.11 6.69
N HIS A 70 -11.37 15.55 7.76
CA HIS A 70 -11.14 14.17 8.13
C HIS A 70 -11.78 13.22 7.12
N VAL A 71 -10.99 12.42 6.45
CA VAL A 71 -11.47 11.36 5.55
C VAL A 71 -11.39 10.03 6.29
N GLN A 72 -12.52 9.34 6.42
CA GLN A 72 -12.63 8.10 7.20
C GLN A 72 -12.99 6.92 6.31
N ALA A 73 -12.33 5.79 6.55
CA ALA A 73 -12.65 4.52 5.92
C ALA A 73 -13.79 3.82 6.69
N LEU A 74 -14.86 3.46 5.98
CA LEU A 74 -15.92 2.65 6.57
C LEU A 74 -15.40 1.25 6.89
N SER A 75 -15.83 0.67 8.00
CA SER A 75 -15.56 -0.73 8.34
C SER A 75 -16.44 -1.72 7.59
N ILE A 76 -17.39 -1.25 6.79
CA ILE A 76 -18.20 -2.06 5.90
C ILE A 76 -17.60 -1.97 4.51
N ALA A 77 -17.35 -3.12 3.88
CA ALA A 77 -16.75 -3.22 2.56
C ALA A 77 -17.64 -4.05 1.60
N TRP A 78 -17.39 -3.88 0.32
CA TRP A 78 -17.98 -4.70 -0.74
C TRP A 78 -17.02 -5.82 -1.14
N ASP A 79 -17.46 -7.06 -1.07
CA ASP A 79 -16.73 -8.22 -1.61
C ASP A 79 -16.90 -8.25 -3.13
N ALA A 80 -15.84 -7.83 -3.83
CA ALA A 80 -15.84 -7.70 -5.28
C ALA A 80 -15.59 -9.02 -6.02
N ARG A 81 -15.36 -10.13 -5.31
CA ARG A 81 -15.19 -11.45 -5.94
C ARG A 81 -16.48 -11.86 -6.66
N PRO A 82 -16.41 -12.78 -7.62
CA PRO A 82 -17.61 -13.33 -8.26
C PRO A 82 -18.55 -13.98 -7.26
N ALA A 83 -19.85 -13.91 -7.50
CA ALA A 83 -20.87 -14.55 -6.66
C ALA A 83 -20.64 -16.05 -6.50
N SER A 84 -20.14 -16.73 -7.53
CA SER A 84 -19.75 -18.15 -7.50
C SER A 84 -18.62 -18.45 -6.49
N ALA A 85 -17.83 -17.44 -6.10
CA ALA A 85 -16.79 -17.52 -5.08
C ALA A 85 -17.25 -16.94 -3.72
N GLY A 86 -18.56 -16.72 -3.53
CA GLY A 86 -19.16 -16.17 -2.32
C GLY A 86 -19.05 -14.63 -2.19
N GLY A 87 -18.64 -13.93 -3.24
CA GLY A 87 -18.56 -12.48 -3.32
C GLY A 87 -19.87 -11.81 -3.71
N GLN A 88 -19.80 -10.58 -4.20
CA GLN A 88 -20.91 -9.70 -4.58
C GLN A 88 -21.88 -9.45 -3.41
N ARG A 89 -21.30 -9.06 -2.27
CA ARG A 89 -22.06 -8.79 -1.04
C ARG A 89 -21.34 -7.76 -0.16
N TRP A 90 -22.11 -7.09 0.68
CA TRP A 90 -21.60 -6.30 1.78
C TRP A 90 -21.11 -7.21 2.91
N PHE A 91 -20.05 -6.80 3.59
CA PHE A 91 -19.54 -7.51 4.77
C PHE A 91 -18.83 -6.55 5.72
N ASP A 92 -18.71 -6.97 6.97
CA ASP A 92 -18.00 -6.25 8.02
C ASP A 92 -16.52 -6.68 8.04
N LEU A 93 -15.60 -5.74 8.10
CA LEU A 93 -14.16 -6.00 8.22
C LEU A 93 -13.77 -6.49 9.63
N TYR A 94 -14.61 -6.20 10.62
CA TYR A 94 -14.38 -6.55 12.03
C TYR A 94 -15.60 -7.30 12.61
N PRO A 95 -16.01 -8.44 12.06
CA PRO A 95 -17.28 -9.09 12.38
C PRO A 95 -17.38 -9.56 13.85
N ASP A 96 -16.24 -9.86 14.47
CA ASP A 96 -16.17 -10.36 15.84
C ASP A 96 -15.97 -9.24 16.89
N GLU A 97 -15.78 -7.99 16.43
CA GLU A 97 -15.53 -6.83 17.29
C GLU A 97 -16.81 -6.04 17.52
N ARG A 98 -17.02 -5.62 18.79
CA ARG A 98 -18.13 -4.74 19.15
C ARG A 98 -17.66 -3.30 19.26
N LEU A 99 -17.19 -2.74 18.15
CA LEU A 99 -16.66 -1.39 18.09
C LEU A 99 -17.75 -0.35 18.33
N ARG A 100 -17.46 0.65 19.18
CA ARG A 100 -18.36 1.76 19.50
C ARG A 100 -17.72 3.08 19.13
N PRO A 101 -18.50 4.15 18.91
CA PRO A 101 -17.95 5.49 18.79
C PRO A 101 -17.02 5.84 19.95
N GLY A 102 -15.80 6.28 19.61
CA GLY A 102 -14.72 6.51 20.57
C GLY A 102 -13.66 5.40 20.61
N ASP A 103 -13.97 4.20 20.16
CA ASP A 103 -12.95 3.15 20.00
C ASP A 103 -12.01 3.51 18.84
N PRO A 104 -10.70 3.29 18.97
CA PRO A 104 -9.73 3.60 17.91
C PRO A 104 -10.01 2.93 16.56
N LEU A 105 -10.51 1.68 16.56
CA LEU A 105 -10.85 0.90 15.39
C LEU A 105 -12.26 1.15 14.85
N HIS A 106 -13.14 1.84 15.60
CA HIS A 106 -14.43 2.24 15.07
C HIS A 106 -14.23 3.08 13.80
N TRP A 107 -15.10 2.98 12.80
CA TRP A 107 -14.90 3.67 11.52
C TRP A 107 -14.73 5.19 11.66
N THR A 108 -15.20 5.80 12.75
CA THR A 108 -14.95 7.21 13.08
C THR A 108 -13.70 7.43 13.94
N GLY A 109 -12.99 6.37 14.33
CA GLY A 109 -11.78 6.41 15.13
C GLY A 109 -10.53 6.78 14.33
N TYR A 110 -9.47 7.14 15.02
CA TYR A 110 -8.24 7.63 14.38
C TYR A 110 -7.51 6.55 13.57
N LEU A 111 -7.68 5.26 13.90
CA LEU A 111 -7.08 4.14 13.12
C LEU A 111 -7.78 3.91 11.78
N GLN A 112 -8.98 4.49 11.58
CA GLN A 112 -9.69 4.48 10.30
C GLN A 112 -9.57 5.82 9.56
N ASN A 113 -8.76 6.77 10.08
CA ASN A 113 -8.53 8.05 9.42
C ASN A 113 -7.59 7.86 8.23
N TRP A 114 -8.13 8.04 7.02
CA TRP A 114 -7.37 7.86 5.78
C TRP A 114 -6.21 8.85 5.66
N ASN A 115 -6.40 10.13 6.03
CA ASN A 115 -5.37 11.16 5.92
C ASN A 115 -4.09 10.77 6.67
N PHE A 116 -4.24 10.07 7.81
CA PHE A 116 -3.14 9.70 8.69
C PHE A 116 -2.63 8.28 8.44
N MET A 117 -3.54 7.30 8.29
CA MET A 117 -3.18 5.89 8.29
C MET A 117 -2.91 5.33 6.89
N CYS A 118 -3.59 5.84 5.87
CA CYS A 118 -3.62 5.18 4.55
C CYS A 118 -2.99 6.01 3.44
N ALA A 119 -3.22 7.34 3.45
CA ALA A 119 -2.96 8.23 2.32
C ALA A 119 -1.51 8.23 1.86
N ASP A 120 -0.57 8.17 2.79
CA ASP A 120 0.85 8.26 2.50
C ASP A 120 1.39 7.07 1.67
N CYS A 121 0.77 5.88 1.83
CA CYS A 121 1.09 4.70 1.03
C CYS A 121 0.18 4.53 -0.20
N HIS A 122 -0.97 5.22 -0.23
CA HIS A 122 -2.01 5.02 -1.23
C HIS A 122 -2.31 6.25 -2.10
N SER A 123 -1.46 7.26 -2.05
CA SER A 123 -1.47 8.43 -2.95
C SER A 123 -0.06 8.82 -3.37
N THR A 124 0.06 9.77 -4.28
CA THR A 124 1.35 10.28 -4.77
C THR A 124 1.54 11.71 -4.30
N ASN A 125 2.73 12.01 -3.78
CA ASN A 125 3.12 13.34 -3.29
C ASN A 125 2.13 13.92 -2.27
N LEU A 126 1.75 13.11 -1.29
CA LEU A 126 0.86 13.52 -0.21
C LEU A 126 1.46 14.67 0.61
N ARG A 127 0.65 15.68 0.85
CA ARG A 127 0.84 16.68 1.89
C ARG A 127 -0.36 16.60 2.83
N LYS A 128 -0.15 16.18 4.07
CA LYS A 128 -1.24 16.04 5.05
C LYS A 128 -1.83 17.37 5.44
N ASN A 129 -0.98 18.40 5.56
CA ASN A 129 -1.33 19.75 5.98
C ASN A 129 -2.22 19.72 7.23
N TYR A 130 -1.81 18.91 8.22
CA TYR A 130 -2.53 18.76 9.47
C TYR A 130 -2.25 19.94 10.42
N ASP A 131 -3.31 20.60 10.86
CA ASP A 131 -3.25 21.61 11.91
C ASP A 131 -3.66 20.98 13.24
N ALA A 132 -2.71 20.79 14.13
CA ALA A 132 -2.93 20.21 15.45
C ALA A 132 -3.74 21.14 16.40
N THR A 133 -3.79 22.44 16.14
CA THR A 133 -4.54 23.40 16.96
C THR A 133 -6.04 23.27 16.75
N THR A 134 -6.43 23.05 15.51
CA THR A 134 -7.84 22.93 15.10
C THR A 134 -8.27 21.49 14.88
N ASP A 135 -7.33 20.55 14.93
CA ASP A 135 -7.53 19.14 14.56
C ASP A 135 -8.17 19.03 13.17
N ALA A 136 -7.52 19.63 12.18
CA ALA A 136 -8.03 19.73 10.82
C ALA A 136 -7.00 19.28 9.79
N TYR A 137 -7.48 18.67 8.71
CA TYR A 137 -6.69 18.31 7.55
C TYR A 137 -7.04 19.17 6.35
N ALA A 138 -6.02 19.60 5.60
CA ALA A 138 -6.14 20.20 4.26
C ALA A 138 -5.28 19.40 3.28
N SER A 139 -5.43 18.07 3.32
CA SER A 139 -4.58 17.13 2.57
C SER A 139 -4.64 17.37 1.06
N THR A 140 -3.47 17.37 0.44
CA THR A 140 -3.31 17.48 -1.02
C THR A 140 -2.39 16.37 -1.53
N TRP A 141 -2.55 16.02 -2.79
CA TRP A 141 -1.76 15.01 -3.50
C TRP A 141 -1.68 15.36 -4.98
N SER A 142 -0.68 14.83 -5.69
CA SER A 142 -0.64 14.96 -7.15
C SER A 142 -1.53 13.93 -7.85
N GLU A 143 -1.61 12.71 -7.28
CA GLU A 143 -2.52 11.64 -7.72
C GLU A 143 -3.14 10.95 -6.49
N ILE A 144 -4.44 10.63 -6.56
CA ILE A 144 -5.17 9.93 -5.49
C ILE A 144 -4.79 8.44 -5.39
N SER A 145 -3.93 7.95 -6.27
CA SER A 145 -3.39 6.59 -6.29
C SER A 145 -1.87 6.64 -6.37
N VAL A 146 -1.23 5.48 -6.22
CA VAL A 146 0.22 5.36 -6.40
C VAL A 146 0.54 5.45 -7.88
N GLY A 147 1.08 6.60 -8.32
CA GLY A 147 1.54 6.83 -9.68
C GLY A 147 3.05 6.65 -9.83
N CYS A 148 3.55 6.96 -11.03
CA CYS A 148 4.97 6.80 -11.36
C CYS A 148 5.89 7.62 -10.43
N GLU A 149 5.46 8.83 -10.09
CA GLU A 149 6.25 9.77 -9.28
C GLU A 149 6.42 9.33 -7.82
N ALA A 150 5.54 8.47 -7.31
CA ALA A 150 5.68 7.92 -5.96
C ALA A 150 6.98 7.11 -5.78
N CYS A 151 7.46 6.50 -6.88
CA CYS A 151 8.68 5.67 -6.88
C CYS A 151 9.85 6.33 -7.61
N HIS A 152 9.58 7.10 -8.66
CA HIS A 152 10.58 7.64 -9.57
C HIS A 152 10.90 9.13 -9.39
N GLY A 153 10.14 9.82 -8.53
CA GLY A 153 10.21 11.27 -8.37
C GLY A 153 9.55 12.02 -9.53
N PRO A 154 9.64 13.37 -9.56
CA PRO A 154 8.98 14.20 -10.55
C PRO A 154 9.29 13.83 -11.99
N GLY A 155 8.24 13.62 -12.81
CA GLY A 155 8.34 13.07 -14.16
C GLY A 155 8.70 14.07 -15.27
N SER A 156 8.80 15.38 -15.00
CA SER A 156 8.98 16.41 -16.03
C SER A 156 10.22 16.22 -16.91
N LYS A 157 11.36 15.86 -16.31
CA LYS A 157 12.60 15.57 -17.03
C LYS A 157 12.48 14.29 -17.88
N HIS A 158 11.76 13.28 -17.38
CA HIS A 158 11.48 12.06 -18.12
C HIS A 158 10.63 12.32 -19.35
N VAL A 159 9.57 13.12 -19.21
CA VAL A 159 8.70 13.53 -20.34
C VAL A 159 9.50 14.27 -21.40
N ALA A 160 10.34 15.23 -21.00
CA ALA A 160 11.20 15.97 -21.94
C ALA A 160 12.19 15.04 -22.66
N TRP A 161 12.80 14.11 -21.94
CA TRP A 161 13.68 13.09 -22.54
C TRP A 161 12.93 12.18 -23.50
N ALA A 162 11.74 11.68 -23.12
CA ALA A 162 10.95 10.75 -23.94
C ALA A 162 10.45 11.40 -25.24
N GLN A 163 10.12 12.69 -25.21
CA GLN A 163 9.70 13.43 -26.40
C GLN A 163 10.86 13.67 -27.38
N THR A 164 12.08 13.89 -26.89
CA THR A 164 13.26 14.19 -27.70
C THR A 164 14.53 13.52 -27.18
N PRO A 165 14.63 12.17 -27.19
CA PRO A 165 15.72 11.44 -26.51
C PRO A 165 17.13 11.86 -26.96
N GLY A 166 17.32 12.14 -28.24
CA GLY A 166 18.62 12.56 -28.80
C GLY A 166 19.08 13.97 -28.39
N LYS A 167 18.19 14.80 -27.85
CA LYS A 167 18.52 16.17 -27.41
C LYS A 167 18.94 16.23 -25.93
N HIS A 168 18.80 15.15 -25.18
CA HIS A 168 19.10 15.10 -23.74
C HIS A 168 20.09 13.98 -23.39
N PRO A 169 21.33 14.00 -23.91
CA PRO A 169 22.30 12.91 -23.68
C PRO A 169 22.66 12.72 -22.22
N ALA A 170 22.69 13.79 -21.43
CA ALA A 170 22.94 13.73 -19.97
C ALA A 170 21.87 12.96 -19.18
N LEU A 171 20.65 12.87 -19.71
CA LEU A 171 19.52 12.16 -19.08
C LEU A 171 19.41 10.70 -19.53
N SER A 172 20.21 10.26 -20.51
CA SER A 172 20.03 8.95 -21.15
C SER A 172 20.22 7.78 -20.20
N ALA A 173 21.13 7.88 -19.23
CA ALA A 173 21.41 6.82 -18.26
C ALA A 173 20.20 6.52 -17.34
N THR A 174 19.49 7.55 -16.89
CA THR A 174 18.31 7.45 -16.02
C THR A 174 16.99 7.64 -16.77
N ARG A 175 17.07 7.94 -18.08
CA ARG A 175 15.92 8.34 -18.91
C ARG A 175 15.19 9.57 -18.35
N GLY A 176 15.91 10.46 -17.65
CA GLY A 176 15.36 11.65 -17.02
C GLY A 176 14.58 11.40 -15.71
N LEU A 177 14.59 10.18 -15.19
CA LEU A 177 14.02 9.89 -13.87
C LEU A 177 14.99 10.34 -12.77
N ASP A 178 14.48 10.89 -11.70
CA ASP A 178 15.29 11.25 -10.53
C ASP A 178 15.72 9.96 -9.79
N VAL A 179 14.86 8.94 -9.77
CA VAL A 179 15.18 7.59 -9.28
C VAL A 179 15.01 6.58 -10.42
N ALA A 180 16.11 5.97 -10.82
CA ALA A 180 16.13 4.86 -11.77
C ALA A 180 16.69 3.62 -11.06
N PHE A 181 15.90 2.59 -10.91
CA PHE A 181 16.33 1.33 -10.29
C PHE A 181 17.31 0.60 -11.21
N THR A 182 18.57 0.59 -10.82
CA THR A 182 19.67 0.05 -11.63
C THR A 182 20.32 -1.18 -11.00
N GLU A 183 19.94 -1.54 -9.78
CA GLU A 183 20.54 -2.57 -8.95
C GLU A 183 20.60 -3.94 -9.63
N ARG A 184 19.63 -4.21 -10.52
CA ARG A 184 19.54 -5.49 -11.25
C ARG A 184 20.02 -5.40 -12.71
N ARG A 185 20.47 -4.22 -13.15
CA ARG A 185 20.87 -4.03 -14.54
C ARG A 185 22.14 -4.85 -14.87
N GLY A 186 22.01 -5.82 -15.80
CA GLY A 186 23.13 -6.69 -16.19
C GLY A 186 23.54 -7.72 -15.14
N VAL A 187 22.75 -7.87 -14.08
CA VAL A 187 23.00 -8.84 -13.02
C VAL A 187 22.27 -10.15 -13.33
N THR A 188 22.98 -11.24 -13.11
CA THR A 188 22.45 -12.62 -13.19
C THR A 188 22.70 -13.35 -11.89
N TRP A 189 21.89 -14.35 -11.64
CA TRP A 189 22.06 -15.29 -10.54
C TRP A 189 22.52 -16.65 -11.10
N SER A 190 23.47 -17.26 -10.43
CA SER A 190 23.97 -18.59 -10.73
C SER A 190 24.04 -19.42 -9.44
N ARG A 191 24.25 -20.73 -9.54
CA ARG A 191 24.45 -21.58 -8.36
C ARG A 191 25.91 -21.92 -8.23
N ASN A 192 26.46 -21.79 -7.04
CA ASN A 192 27.80 -22.24 -6.70
C ASN A 192 27.79 -23.78 -6.66
N VAL A 193 28.61 -24.41 -7.50
CA VAL A 193 28.66 -25.88 -7.64
C VAL A 193 29.07 -26.60 -6.35
N ALA A 194 29.93 -25.98 -5.55
CA ALA A 194 30.45 -26.58 -4.31
C ALA A 194 29.50 -26.44 -3.12
N THR A 195 28.77 -25.32 -3.03
CA THR A 195 27.91 -24.99 -1.87
C THR A 195 26.44 -25.09 -2.15
N ASP A 196 26.05 -25.24 -3.42
CA ASP A 196 24.67 -25.21 -3.90
C ASP A 196 23.91 -23.92 -3.56
N GLN A 197 24.62 -22.86 -3.21
CA GLN A 197 24.03 -21.57 -2.84
C GLN A 197 23.91 -20.64 -4.06
N PRO A 198 22.85 -19.82 -4.12
CA PRO A 198 22.74 -18.76 -5.11
C PRO A 198 23.88 -17.76 -4.98
N VAL A 199 24.45 -17.34 -6.11
CA VAL A 199 25.49 -16.32 -6.18
C VAL A 199 25.10 -15.28 -7.20
N ARG A 200 25.14 -14.04 -6.77
CA ARG A 200 24.92 -12.86 -7.61
C ARG A 200 26.17 -12.54 -8.43
N SER A 201 26.02 -12.23 -9.71
CA SER A 201 27.14 -11.97 -10.62
C SER A 201 27.94 -10.71 -10.28
N ALA A 202 27.33 -9.76 -9.57
CA ALA A 202 27.98 -8.54 -9.08
C ALA A 202 27.36 -8.10 -7.74
N PRO A 203 28.13 -7.49 -6.83
CA PRO A 203 27.60 -6.96 -5.58
C PRO A 203 26.52 -5.92 -5.80
N ARG A 204 25.52 -5.84 -4.88
CA ARG A 204 24.61 -4.71 -4.82
C ARG A 204 25.39 -3.48 -4.32
N THR A 205 25.28 -2.36 -5.03
CA THR A 205 26.03 -1.13 -4.74
C THR A 205 25.17 -0.04 -4.10
N THR A 206 23.87 -0.22 -4.05
CA THR A 206 22.91 0.73 -3.48
C THR A 206 21.68 -0.02 -2.98
N ASP A 207 20.99 0.55 -2.00
CA ASP A 207 19.72 0.07 -1.45
C ASP A 207 18.53 0.91 -1.95
N ARG A 208 18.73 1.72 -2.99
CA ARG A 208 17.72 2.68 -3.46
C ARG A 208 16.35 2.03 -3.75
N GLU A 209 16.34 0.91 -4.46
CA GLU A 209 15.10 0.17 -4.74
C GLU A 209 14.42 -0.28 -3.44
N ILE A 210 15.19 -0.81 -2.51
CA ILE A 210 14.68 -1.33 -1.23
C ILE A 210 14.13 -0.19 -0.37
N GLU A 211 14.83 0.95 -0.30
CA GLU A 211 14.41 2.13 0.44
C GLU A 211 13.10 2.73 -0.13
N VAL A 212 12.98 2.82 -1.45
CA VAL A 212 11.75 3.32 -2.09
C VAL A 212 10.58 2.38 -1.80
N CYS A 213 10.76 1.07 -1.91
CA CYS A 213 9.73 0.10 -1.54
C CYS A 213 9.39 0.21 -0.04
N GLY A 214 10.40 0.41 0.81
CA GLY A 214 10.26 0.60 2.26
C GLY A 214 9.40 1.79 2.65
N ARG A 215 9.27 2.82 1.80
CA ARG A 215 8.39 3.97 2.06
C ARG A 215 6.93 3.57 2.31
N CYS A 216 6.46 2.49 1.69
CA CYS A 216 5.12 1.94 1.87
C CYS A 216 5.13 0.59 2.58
N HIS A 217 6.16 -0.24 2.37
CA HIS A 217 6.25 -1.60 2.88
C HIS A 217 7.04 -1.73 4.19
N SER A 218 7.09 -0.68 5.02
CA SER A 218 7.63 -0.71 6.38
C SER A 218 6.66 -0.19 7.43
N ARG A 219 6.75 -0.71 8.65
CA ARG A 219 6.14 -0.08 9.82
C ARG A 219 6.97 1.15 10.17
N ARG A 220 6.38 2.33 10.05
CA ARG A 220 7.12 3.59 10.17
C ARG A 220 6.23 4.75 10.61
N SER A 221 6.87 5.80 11.10
CA SER A 221 6.24 7.10 11.34
C SER A 221 6.85 8.12 10.40
N GLN A 222 6.03 8.95 9.78
CA GLN A 222 6.48 10.05 8.94
C GLN A 222 7.02 11.20 9.82
N LEU A 223 8.18 11.72 9.47
CA LEU A 223 8.85 12.82 10.18
C LEU A 223 8.58 14.17 9.50
N THR A 224 8.44 14.18 8.18
CA THR A 224 8.19 15.37 7.37
C THR A 224 7.43 15.04 6.10
N ASP A 225 6.67 15.99 5.58
CA ASP A 225 5.97 15.88 4.28
C ASP A 225 6.88 16.30 3.09
N GLU A 226 8.13 16.70 3.34
CA GLU A 226 9.00 17.31 2.31
C GLU A 226 9.95 16.33 1.63
N VAL A 227 9.74 15.02 1.78
CA VAL A 227 10.58 13.99 1.18
C VAL A 227 10.05 13.49 -0.15
N THR A 228 10.96 13.28 -1.08
CA THR A 228 10.71 12.70 -2.40
C THR A 228 11.29 11.27 -2.50
N ALA A 229 10.99 10.54 -3.56
CA ALA A 229 11.57 9.23 -3.80
C ALA A 229 13.11 9.25 -3.96
N ALA A 230 13.70 10.42 -4.26
CA ALA A 230 15.14 10.59 -4.40
C ALA A 230 15.88 10.69 -3.05
N ASP A 231 15.18 11.02 -1.97
CA ASP A 231 15.75 11.12 -0.64
C ASP A 231 15.93 9.73 0.00
N SER A 232 16.78 9.59 1.00
CA SER A 232 16.86 8.35 1.78
C SER A 232 15.55 8.12 2.55
N LEU A 233 15.20 6.85 2.75
CA LEU A 233 14.03 6.48 3.56
C LEU A 233 14.07 7.12 4.95
N HIS A 234 15.28 7.16 5.56
CA HIS A 234 15.46 7.65 6.92
C HIS A 234 15.48 9.18 7.05
N ASP A 235 15.54 9.93 5.94
CA ASP A 235 15.41 11.39 5.97
C ASP A 235 13.96 11.81 6.22
N GLY A 236 13.00 11.00 5.77
CA GLY A 236 11.57 11.29 5.90
C GLY A 236 10.79 10.43 6.88
N PHE A 237 11.37 9.29 7.28
CA PHE A 237 10.64 8.30 8.07
C PHE A 237 11.49 7.71 9.17
N ARG A 238 10.90 7.58 10.36
CA ARG A 238 11.39 6.74 11.43
C ARG A 238 10.84 5.34 11.24
N VAL A 239 11.63 4.43 10.74
CA VAL A 239 11.26 3.01 10.60
C VAL A 239 11.31 2.34 11.98
N ALA A 240 10.29 1.52 12.30
CA ALA A 240 10.26 0.73 13.51
C ALA A 240 11.38 -0.31 13.50
N LEU A 241 12.11 -0.42 14.60
CA LEU A 241 13.11 -1.44 14.85
C LEU A 241 12.47 -2.73 15.35
N LEU A 242 13.27 -3.68 15.80
CA LEU A 242 12.82 -4.92 16.43
C LEU A 242 12.26 -4.65 17.85
N GLU A 243 11.16 -3.90 17.90
CA GLU A 243 10.57 -3.43 19.14
C GLU A 243 9.67 -4.50 19.75
N LEU A 244 9.62 -4.53 21.09
CA LEU A 244 8.70 -5.40 21.82
C LEU A 244 7.25 -5.09 21.40
N GLY A 245 6.49 -6.13 21.09
CA GLY A 245 5.11 -6.00 20.60
C GLY A 245 4.99 -6.04 19.08
N LEU A 246 6.00 -5.58 18.35
CA LEU A 246 6.03 -5.64 16.89
C LEU A 246 6.72 -6.92 16.38
N TYR A 247 7.72 -7.40 17.08
CA TYR A 247 8.48 -8.59 16.72
C TYR A 247 8.60 -9.56 17.89
N TRP A 248 8.74 -10.84 17.60
CA TRP A 248 9.16 -11.83 18.55
C TRP A 248 10.67 -11.72 18.82
N PRO A 249 11.19 -12.26 19.96
CA PRO A 249 12.61 -12.19 20.27
C PRO A 249 13.54 -12.81 19.22
N ASP A 250 13.04 -13.69 18.38
CA ASP A 250 13.77 -14.32 17.27
C ASP A 250 13.72 -13.51 15.96
N GLY A 251 13.08 -12.33 15.97
CA GLY A 251 12.97 -11.44 14.83
C GLY A 251 11.79 -11.72 13.89
N GLN A 252 10.96 -12.74 14.18
CA GLN A 252 9.73 -12.96 13.41
C GLN A 252 8.69 -11.89 13.70
N MET A 253 7.87 -11.58 12.69
CA MET A 253 6.78 -10.63 12.82
C MET A 253 5.74 -11.10 13.83
N ARG A 254 5.37 -10.22 14.76
CA ARG A 254 4.32 -10.44 15.75
C ARG A 254 3.07 -9.61 15.44
N ASP A 255 3.27 -8.40 14.96
CA ASP A 255 2.22 -7.47 14.54
C ASP A 255 2.40 -7.14 13.07
N GLU A 256 1.52 -6.35 12.49
CA GLU A 256 1.62 -5.88 11.12
C GLU A 256 2.77 -4.87 10.98
N VAL A 257 3.95 -5.37 10.61
CA VAL A 257 5.19 -4.59 10.44
C VAL A 257 5.63 -4.50 8.99
N PHE A 258 4.88 -5.10 8.09
CA PHE A 258 5.18 -5.22 6.67
C PHE A 258 6.49 -5.98 6.39
N ASN A 259 6.94 -5.98 5.14
CA ASN A 259 8.04 -6.87 4.74
C ASN A 259 9.43 -6.28 4.91
N TYR A 260 9.56 -4.94 4.97
CA TYR A 260 10.87 -4.26 4.94
C TYR A 260 11.80 -4.73 6.06
N GLY A 261 11.36 -4.65 7.32
CA GLY A 261 12.20 -5.03 8.47
C GLY A 261 12.60 -6.50 8.47
N SER A 262 11.69 -7.41 8.11
CA SER A 262 11.98 -8.84 8.00
C SER A 262 12.91 -9.15 6.83
N PHE A 263 12.74 -8.45 5.70
CA PHE A 263 13.60 -8.60 4.54
C PHE A 263 15.05 -8.18 4.87
N LEU A 264 15.25 -7.06 5.56
CA LEU A 264 16.59 -6.60 5.95
C LEU A 264 17.34 -7.60 6.86
N GLN A 265 16.61 -8.41 7.63
CA GLN A 265 17.18 -9.46 8.48
C GLN A 265 17.52 -10.74 7.70
N SER A 266 17.07 -10.86 6.45
CA SER A 266 17.18 -12.10 5.69
C SER A 266 18.58 -12.29 5.09
N ARG A 267 18.96 -13.56 4.91
CA ARG A 267 20.16 -13.92 4.14
C ARG A 267 20.04 -13.49 2.67
N MET A 268 18.83 -13.35 2.14
CA MET A 268 18.59 -12.88 0.78
C MET A 268 19.02 -11.42 0.63
N TYR A 269 18.67 -10.55 1.59
CA TYR A 269 19.15 -9.17 1.61
C TYR A 269 20.68 -9.11 1.67
N ALA A 270 21.31 -9.88 2.57
CA ALA A 270 22.76 -9.93 2.71
C ALA A 270 23.45 -10.47 1.45
N ALA A 271 22.81 -11.37 0.70
CA ALA A 271 23.29 -11.87 -0.58
C ALA A 271 23.08 -10.89 -1.76
N GLY A 272 22.43 -9.74 -1.53
CA GLY A 272 22.22 -8.71 -2.53
C GLY A 272 20.93 -8.80 -3.33
N VAL A 273 19.97 -9.63 -2.89
CA VAL A 273 18.61 -9.66 -3.48
C VAL A 273 17.94 -8.32 -3.28
N THR A 274 17.14 -7.89 -4.26
CA THR A 274 16.28 -6.71 -4.19
C THR A 274 14.81 -7.11 -4.35
N CYS A 275 13.89 -6.20 -4.06
CA CYS A 275 12.45 -6.47 -4.19
C CYS A 275 12.08 -6.88 -5.63
N GLY A 276 12.68 -6.23 -6.61
CA GLY A 276 12.44 -6.49 -8.02
C GLY A 276 13.06 -7.80 -8.55
N ASP A 277 13.84 -8.53 -7.77
CA ASP A 277 14.23 -9.91 -8.16
C ASP A 277 13.01 -10.85 -8.11
N CYS A 278 12.06 -10.60 -7.22
CA CYS A 278 10.84 -11.39 -7.08
C CYS A 278 9.60 -10.69 -7.68
N HIS A 279 9.53 -9.36 -7.60
CA HIS A 279 8.35 -8.58 -7.98
C HIS A 279 8.51 -7.87 -9.32
N GLU A 280 7.40 -7.72 -10.06
CA GLU A 280 7.26 -6.80 -11.19
C GLU A 280 6.38 -5.62 -10.72
N PRO A 281 6.99 -4.53 -10.23
CA PRO A 281 6.24 -3.46 -9.56
C PRO A 281 5.27 -2.72 -10.49
N HIS A 282 5.58 -2.59 -11.79
CA HIS A 282 4.69 -1.95 -12.76
C HIS A 282 3.43 -2.77 -13.05
N ALA A 283 3.47 -4.08 -12.82
CA ALA A 283 2.32 -4.97 -13.00
C ALA A 283 1.65 -5.35 -11.67
N GLY A 284 2.21 -4.93 -10.52
CA GLY A 284 1.70 -5.24 -9.19
C GLY A 284 1.65 -6.74 -8.89
N ARG A 285 2.59 -7.53 -9.42
CA ARG A 285 2.60 -9.00 -9.31
C ARG A 285 4.00 -9.56 -9.11
N LEU A 286 4.08 -10.85 -8.80
CA LEU A 286 5.33 -11.60 -8.86
C LEU A 286 5.79 -11.75 -10.32
N ARG A 287 7.10 -11.86 -10.53
CA ARG A 287 7.70 -12.14 -11.85
C ARG A 287 7.34 -13.50 -12.37
N LEU A 288 7.28 -14.48 -11.49
CA LEU A 288 6.91 -15.87 -11.77
C LEU A 288 5.85 -16.29 -10.76
N GLU A 289 5.05 -17.27 -11.12
CA GLU A 289 3.96 -17.76 -10.27
C GLU A 289 4.45 -18.83 -9.30
N GLY A 290 3.88 -18.81 -8.09
CA GLY A 290 4.13 -19.82 -7.06
C GLY A 290 5.61 -20.01 -6.78
N ASP A 291 6.00 -21.27 -6.59
CA ASP A 291 7.38 -21.68 -6.26
C ASP A 291 8.41 -21.34 -7.34
N ALA A 292 7.99 -21.12 -8.59
CA ALA A 292 8.89 -20.72 -9.66
C ALA A 292 9.64 -19.41 -9.31
N THR A 293 9.03 -18.53 -8.51
CA THR A 293 9.71 -17.33 -7.99
C THR A 293 10.93 -17.68 -7.13
N CYS A 294 10.86 -18.72 -6.31
CA CYS A 294 11.97 -19.18 -5.48
C CYS A 294 13.02 -19.96 -6.30
N LEU A 295 12.53 -20.75 -7.25
CA LEU A 295 13.37 -21.64 -8.08
C LEU A 295 14.25 -20.90 -9.08
N GLN A 296 14.09 -19.59 -9.26
CA GLN A 296 15.07 -18.77 -10.00
C GLN A 296 16.48 -18.88 -9.42
N CYS A 297 16.58 -19.04 -8.10
CA CYS A 297 17.82 -19.05 -7.36
C CYS A 297 18.02 -20.33 -6.55
N HIS A 298 16.94 -20.92 -6.06
CA HIS A 298 16.99 -22.08 -5.16
C HIS A 298 16.80 -23.40 -5.90
N ALA A 299 17.28 -24.48 -5.27
CA ALA A 299 17.15 -25.82 -5.81
C ALA A 299 15.71 -26.35 -5.70
N PRO A 300 15.26 -27.23 -6.63
CA PRO A 300 13.89 -27.76 -6.64
C PRO A 300 13.43 -28.43 -5.36
N GLN A 301 14.34 -29.03 -4.59
CA GLN A 301 14.02 -29.64 -3.29
C GLN A 301 13.53 -28.63 -2.23
N LEU A 302 13.76 -27.33 -2.42
CA LEU A 302 13.28 -26.28 -1.52
C LEU A 302 11.83 -25.87 -1.82
N ALA A 303 11.29 -26.21 -2.98
CA ALA A 303 9.91 -25.98 -3.37
C ALA A 303 9.01 -27.16 -2.97
N THR A 304 9.10 -27.59 -1.73
CA THR A 304 8.30 -28.70 -1.22
C THR A 304 7.70 -28.35 0.14
N PRO A 305 6.50 -28.85 0.48
CA PRO A 305 5.90 -28.66 1.80
C PRO A 305 6.79 -29.08 2.96
N ALA A 306 7.69 -30.05 2.75
CA ALA A 306 8.65 -30.48 3.75
C ALA A 306 9.70 -29.42 4.10
N HIS A 307 9.91 -28.42 3.21
CA HIS A 307 10.84 -27.32 3.46
C HIS A 307 10.15 -26.07 4.02
N HIS A 308 9.04 -25.65 3.41
CA HIS A 308 8.36 -24.40 3.78
C HIS A 308 7.10 -24.60 4.63
N PHE A 309 6.69 -25.83 4.89
CA PHE A 309 5.63 -26.23 5.83
C PHE A 309 4.22 -25.67 5.52
N HIS A 310 3.94 -25.27 4.27
CA HIS A 310 2.60 -24.78 3.83
C HIS A 310 2.32 -25.10 2.35
#